data_e11c7840303df3fff48486221a4191f3
#
_entry.id   e11c7840303df3fff48486221a4191f3
#
_cell.length_a   1.000
_cell.length_b   1.000
_cell.length_c   1.000
_cell.angle_alpha   90.00
_cell.angle_beta   90.00
_cell.angle_gamma   90.00
#
_symmetry.space_group_name_H-M   'P 1'
#
loop_
_entity.id
_entity.type
_entity.pdbx_description
1 polymer ?
#
loop_
_entity_poly.entity_id
_entity_poly.type
_entity_poly.pdbx_seq_one_letter_code
_entity_poly.pdbx_strand_id
1 'polypeptide(L)'
;MRFFASLSAASPAGYSLLAQTAFLSGHVDVLRTKAAILSTVLKGKREVECRAMGQRFVPAIESLLRPEALRCLEWHRSEGHRLVLLTASLLPCVEPWAEKTGFHTVIATLPEIKSGILTGRRQ
;
A
#
# COMPACT_ATOMS: atom_id res chain seq x y z
N MET A 1 -3.16 -8.89 -4.37
CA MET A 1 -2.72 -8.26 -5.64
C MET A 1 -3.84 -7.90 -6.62
N ARG A 2 -4.99 -8.55 -6.57
CA ARG A 2 -6.19 -8.18 -7.38
C ARG A 2 -6.78 -6.80 -7.09
N PHE A 3 -6.54 -6.21 -5.93
CA PHE A 3 -7.13 -4.94 -5.50
C PHE A 3 -6.56 -3.70 -6.19
N PHE A 4 -5.31 -3.71 -6.65
CA PHE A 4 -4.74 -2.57 -7.37
C PHE A 4 -5.28 -2.41 -8.80
N ALA A 5 -5.77 -3.48 -9.41
CA ALA A 5 -6.33 -3.45 -10.76
C ALA A 5 -7.72 -2.80 -10.83
N SER A 6 -8.49 -2.79 -9.73
CA SER A 6 -9.84 -2.20 -9.71
C SER A 6 -9.87 -0.68 -9.47
N LEU A 7 -8.74 -0.09 -9.09
CA LEU A 7 -8.64 1.34 -8.81
C LEU A 7 -8.22 2.20 -10.01
N SER A 8 -7.84 1.57 -11.11
CA SER A 8 -7.49 2.26 -12.35
C SER A 8 -8.57 2.04 -13.41
N ALA A 9 -9.27 3.11 -13.78
CA ALA A 9 -10.24 3.10 -14.90
C ALA A 9 -9.59 2.89 -16.28
N ALA A 10 -8.26 2.74 -16.35
CA ALA A 10 -7.53 2.34 -17.55
C ALA A 10 -7.19 0.86 -17.41
N SER A 11 -7.87 0.03 -18.19
CA SER A 11 -7.72 -1.43 -18.22
C SER A 11 -6.25 -1.86 -18.35
N PRO A 12 -5.65 -2.49 -17.35
CA PRO A 12 -4.30 -3.04 -17.43
C PRO A 12 -4.32 -4.54 -17.69
N ALA A 13 -5.28 -5.04 -18.49
CA ALA A 13 -5.37 -6.48 -18.79
C ALA A 13 -4.09 -7.03 -19.45
N GLY A 14 -3.34 -6.20 -20.16
CA GLY A 14 -2.06 -6.58 -20.77
C GLY A 14 -0.90 -6.72 -19.77
N TYR A 15 -0.86 -5.90 -18.74
CA TYR A 15 0.22 -5.93 -17.74
C TYR A 15 0.07 -7.08 -16.73
N SER A 16 -1.15 -7.48 -16.43
CA SER A 16 -1.43 -8.57 -15.50
C SER A 16 -0.91 -9.92 -16.00
N LEU A 17 -1.05 -10.23 -17.28
CA LEU A 17 -0.62 -11.51 -17.85
C LEU A 17 0.91 -11.62 -17.93
N LEU A 18 1.58 -10.56 -18.39
CA LEU A 18 3.05 -10.53 -18.47
C LEU A 18 3.71 -10.55 -17.08
N ALA A 19 3.13 -9.87 -16.11
CA ALA A 19 3.63 -9.91 -14.73
C ALA A 19 3.44 -11.29 -14.08
N GLN A 20 2.34 -11.98 -14.38
CA GLN A 20 2.08 -13.33 -13.87
C GLN A 20 2.99 -14.39 -14.52
N THR A 21 3.20 -14.33 -15.82
CA THR A 21 4.10 -15.27 -16.53
C THR A 21 5.56 -15.07 -16.13
N ALA A 22 5.98 -13.82 -15.94
CA ALA A 22 7.32 -13.49 -15.47
C ALA A 22 7.58 -13.95 -14.02
N PHE A 23 6.58 -13.87 -13.14
CA PHE A 23 6.66 -14.36 -11.76
C PHE A 23 6.80 -15.90 -11.70
N LEU A 24 6.13 -16.62 -12.59
CA LEU A 24 6.18 -18.07 -12.68
C LEU A 24 7.52 -18.59 -13.23
N SER A 25 8.26 -17.78 -13.98
CA SER A 25 9.56 -18.15 -14.54
C SER A 25 10.75 -17.99 -13.60
N GLY A 26 10.55 -17.50 -12.37
CA GLY A 26 11.61 -17.36 -11.36
C GLY A 26 12.71 -16.33 -11.68
N HIS A 27 12.56 -15.58 -12.78
CA HIS A 27 13.57 -14.62 -13.27
C HIS A 27 13.23 -13.15 -12.95
N VAL A 28 12.16 -12.90 -12.16
CA VAL A 28 11.71 -11.54 -11.89
C VAL A 28 12.24 -11.06 -10.54
N ASP A 29 13.03 -10.01 -10.58
CA ASP A 29 13.34 -9.22 -9.42
C ASP A 29 12.04 -8.56 -8.91
N VAL A 30 11.49 -9.12 -7.83
CA VAL A 30 10.23 -8.66 -7.19
C VAL A 30 10.28 -7.16 -6.88
N LEU A 31 11.46 -6.64 -6.54
CA LEU A 31 11.64 -5.23 -6.22
C LEU A 31 11.52 -4.35 -7.47
N ARG A 32 12.07 -4.79 -8.59
CA ARG A 32 11.97 -4.08 -9.88
C ARG A 32 10.54 -4.10 -10.40
N THR A 33 9.87 -5.24 -10.32
CA THR A 33 8.46 -5.38 -10.74
C THR A 33 7.56 -4.48 -9.90
N LYS A 34 7.73 -4.47 -8.58
CA LYS A 34 7.00 -3.58 -7.67
C LYS A 34 7.26 -2.11 -8.02
N ALA A 35 8.51 -1.73 -8.26
CA ALA A 35 8.88 -0.37 -8.65
C ALA A 35 8.23 0.06 -9.98
N ALA A 36 8.22 -0.82 -10.97
CA ALA A 36 7.58 -0.56 -12.27
C ALA A 36 6.05 -0.38 -12.14
N ILE A 37 5.38 -1.23 -11.37
CA ILE A 37 3.94 -1.11 -11.10
C ILE A 37 3.64 0.21 -10.38
N LEU A 38 4.39 0.55 -9.35
CA LEU A 38 4.22 1.79 -8.61
C LEU A 38 4.45 3.01 -9.49
N SER A 39 5.51 2.98 -10.32
CA SER A 39 5.78 4.04 -11.29
C SER A 39 4.60 4.24 -12.25
N THR A 40 4.06 3.19 -12.80
CA THR A 40 2.95 3.28 -13.77
C THR A 40 1.66 3.78 -13.14
N VAL A 41 1.34 3.34 -11.92
CA VAL A 41 0.06 3.65 -11.26
C VAL A 41 0.08 5.01 -10.57
N LEU A 42 1.21 5.42 -10.01
CA LEU A 42 1.30 6.61 -9.15
C LEU A 42 1.84 7.85 -9.87
N LYS A 43 2.61 7.67 -10.93
CA LYS A 43 3.22 8.80 -11.64
C LYS A 43 2.18 9.80 -12.11
N GLY A 44 2.38 11.05 -11.78
CA GLY A 44 1.52 12.16 -12.17
C GLY A 44 0.26 12.35 -11.29
N LYS A 45 0.02 11.49 -10.29
CA LYS A 45 -1.07 11.69 -9.34
C LYS A 45 -0.68 12.73 -8.29
N ARG A 46 -1.67 13.49 -7.82
CA ARG A 46 -1.46 14.44 -6.72
C ARG A 46 -1.43 13.67 -5.39
N GLU A 47 -0.60 14.15 -4.47
CA GLU A 47 -0.47 13.58 -3.12
C GLU A 47 -1.83 13.47 -2.41
N VAL A 48 -2.64 14.54 -2.48
CA VAL A 48 -3.99 14.58 -1.90
C VAL A 48 -4.92 13.50 -2.45
N GLU A 49 -4.82 13.18 -3.74
CA GLU A 49 -5.60 12.11 -4.36
C GLU A 49 -5.16 10.73 -3.85
N CYS A 50 -3.85 10.55 -3.68
CA CYS A 50 -3.31 9.30 -3.14
C CYS A 50 -3.76 9.06 -1.70
N ARG A 51 -3.77 10.10 -0.86
CA ARG A 51 -4.27 10.05 0.52
C ARG A 51 -5.78 9.78 0.56
N ALA A 52 -6.57 10.42 -0.30
CA ALA A 52 -8.01 10.16 -0.42
C ALA A 52 -8.30 8.72 -0.85
N MET A 53 -7.48 8.16 -1.75
CA MET A 53 -7.56 6.73 -2.11
C MET A 53 -7.25 5.84 -0.91
N GLY A 54 -6.25 6.17 -0.10
CA GLY A 54 -5.92 5.46 1.14
C GLY A 54 -7.12 5.41 2.10
N GLN A 55 -7.81 6.52 2.29
CA GLN A 55 -9.03 6.59 3.13
C GLN A 55 -10.13 5.66 2.62
N ARG A 56 -10.36 5.62 1.29
CA ARG A 56 -11.34 4.71 0.67
C ARG A 56 -10.92 3.24 0.78
N PHE A 57 -9.64 2.97 0.99
CA PHE A 57 -9.09 1.63 1.09
C PHE A 57 -9.21 1.03 2.51
N VAL A 58 -9.48 1.85 3.52
CA VAL A 58 -9.61 1.41 4.92
C VAL A 58 -10.58 0.23 5.09
N PRO A 59 -11.83 0.25 4.57
CA PRO A 59 -12.74 -0.89 4.72
C PRO A 59 -12.22 -2.17 4.09
N ALA A 60 -11.49 -2.07 2.98
CA ALA A 60 -10.89 -3.23 2.33
C ALA A 60 -9.77 -3.84 3.19
N ILE A 61 -8.94 -3.02 3.84
CA ILE A 61 -7.93 -3.50 4.80
C ILE A 61 -8.64 -4.21 5.95
N GLU A 62 -9.66 -3.59 6.53
CA GLU A 62 -10.40 -4.12 7.68
C GLU A 62 -11.02 -5.49 7.38
N SER A 63 -11.54 -5.69 6.16
CA SER A 63 -12.11 -6.98 5.74
C SER A 63 -11.09 -8.12 5.60
N LEU A 64 -9.80 -7.79 5.52
CA LEU A 64 -8.71 -8.76 5.36
C LEU A 64 -7.98 -9.05 6.67
N LEU A 65 -8.31 -8.33 7.75
CA LEU A 65 -7.65 -8.51 9.03
C LEU A 65 -8.08 -9.81 9.70
N ARG A 66 -7.09 -10.50 10.24
CA ARG A 66 -7.34 -11.72 11.01
C ARG A 66 -7.78 -11.34 12.42
N PRO A 67 -8.87 -11.96 12.94
CA PRO A 67 -9.38 -11.68 14.29
C PRO A 67 -8.32 -11.84 15.39
N GLU A 68 -7.42 -12.82 15.23
CA GLU A 68 -6.32 -13.07 16.17
C GLU A 68 -5.35 -11.88 16.25
N ALA A 69 -5.03 -11.30 15.10
CA ALA A 69 -4.15 -10.14 15.03
C ALA A 69 -4.79 -8.91 15.70
N LEU A 70 -6.10 -8.72 15.51
CA LEU A 70 -6.84 -7.64 16.16
C LEU A 70 -6.87 -7.81 17.68
N ARG A 71 -7.10 -9.03 18.19
CA ARG A 71 -7.04 -9.30 19.63
C ARG A 71 -5.66 -9.04 20.22
N CYS A 72 -4.61 -9.41 19.49
CA CYS A 72 -3.23 -9.14 19.90
C CYS A 72 -2.93 -7.63 19.97
N LEU A 73 -3.37 -6.87 18.97
CA LEU A 73 -3.23 -5.41 18.96
C LEU A 73 -3.96 -4.78 20.13
N GLU A 74 -5.20 -5.21 20.41
CA GLU A 74 -6.01 -4.68 21.50
C GLU A 74 -5.39 -4.99 22.86
N TRP A 75 -4.86 -6.21 23.05
CA TRP A 75 -4.13 -6.56 24.27
C TRP A 75 -2.91 -5.66 24.47
N HIS A 76 -2.07 -5.49 23.43
CA HIS A 76 -0.92 -4.59 23.53
C HIS A 76 -1.32 -3.15 23.86
N ARG A 77 -2.44 -2.69 23.30
CA ARG A 77 -2.97 -1.37 23.57
C ARG A 77 -3.40 -1.23 25.03
N SER A 78 -4.12 -2.22 25.57
CA SER A 78 -4.58 -2.21 26.97
C SER A 78 -3.42 -2.24 27.98
N GLU A 79 -2.30 -2.86 27.60
CA GLU A 79 -1.07 -2.88 28.40
C GLU A 79 -0.22 -1.57 28.26
N GLY A 80 -0.70 -0.60 27.50
CA GLY A 80 0.01 0.67 27.28
C GLY A 80 1.26 0.54 26.39
N HIS A 81 1.40 -0.54 25.63
CA HIS A 81 2.53 -0.76 24.75
C HIS A 81 2.48 0.18 23.55
N ARG A 82 3.67 0.60 23.09
CA ARG A 82 3.79 1.42 21.90
C ARG A 82 3.64 0.55 20.64
N LEU A 83 2.63 0.86 19.82
CA LEU A 83 2.35 0.14 18.58
C LEU A 83 3.09 0.77 17.40
N VAL A 84 3.82 -0.05 16.65
CA VAL A 84 4.53 0.36 15.44
C VAL A 84 4.09 -0.53 14.28
N LEU A 85 3.63 0.08 13.19
CA LEU A 85 3.33 -0.62 11.95
C LEU A 85 4.57 -0.58 11.04
N LEU A 86 5.13 -1.75 10.73
CA LEU A 86 6.19 -1.91 9.74
C LEU A 86 5.63 -2.62 8.51
N THR A 87 5.68 -1.97 7.36
CA THR A 87 5.11 -2.51 6.13
C THR A 87 5.87 -2.08 4.88
N ALA A 88 5.88 -2.92 3.87
CA ALA A 88 6.38 -2.58 2.53
C ALA A 88 5.31 -1.90 1.64
N SER A 89 4.11 -1.64 2.16
CA SER A 89 3.06 -0.89 1.47
C SER A 89 3.41 0.60 1.39
N LEU A 90 2.72 1.33 0.50
CA LEU A 90 2.88 2.78 0.41
C LEU A 90 2.25 3.48 1.62
N LEU A 91 2.97 4.43 2.20
CA LEU A 91 2.50 5.19 3.35
C LEU A 91 1.10 5.80 3.14
N PRO A 92 0.81 6.54 2.05
CA PRO A 92 -0.51 7.13 1.86
C PRO A 92 -1.67 6.13 1.79
N CYS A 93 -1.37 4.86 1.48
CA CYS A 93 -2.39 3.81 1.40
C CYS A 93 -2.73 3.20 2.76
N VAL A 94 -1.78 3.14 3.68
CA VAL A 94 -1.94 2.43 4.97
C VAL A 94 -2.06 3.38 6.15
N GLU A 95 -1.55 4.60 6.01
CA GLU A 95 -1.56 5.62 7.07
C GLU A 95 -2.97 5.88 7.63
N PRO A 96 -4.03 6.09 6.81
CA PRO A 96 -5.37 6.35 7.33
C PRO A 96 -5.92 5.20 8.18
N TRP A 97 -5.62 3.95 7.81
CA TRP A 97 -5.99 2.79 8.61
C TRP A 97 -5.16 2.69 9.89
N ALA A 98 -3.86 2.94 9.80
CA ALA A 98 -2.97 2.89 10.95
C ALA A 98 -3.33 3.96 11.99
N GLU A 99 -3.67 5.19 11.56
CA GLU A 99 -4.19 6.25 12.41
C GLU A 99 -5.49 5.82 13.12
N LYS A 100 -6.46 5.30 12.35
CA LYS A 100 -7.73 4.79 12.88
C LYS A 100 -7.53 3.66 13.90
N THR A 101 -6.55 2.79 13.65
CA THR A 101 -6.25 1.63 14.51
C THR A 101 -5.42 2.01 15.73
N GLY A 102 -4.88 3.23 15.80
CA GLY A 102 -4.12 3.74 16.95
C GLY A 102 -2.65 3.30 16.96
N PHE A 103 -2.04 3.10 15.80
CA PHE A 103 -0.59 2.94 15.73
C PHE A 103 0.11 4.27 16.04
N HIS A 104 1.14 4.22 16.87
CA HIS A 104 1.94 5.38 17.26
C HIS A 104 2.96 5.78 16.19
N THR A 105 3.39 4.82 15.39
CA THR A 105 4.39 5.03 14.34
C THR A 105 4.09 4.11 13.16
N VAL A 106 4.26 4.64 11.96
CA VAL A 106 4.15 3.87 10.71
C VAL A 106 5.47 3.97 9.95
N ILE A 107 6.08 2.83 9.70
CA ILE A 107 7.27 2.68 8.86
C ILE A 107 6.82 1.97 7.58
N ALA A 108 6.76 2.72 6.50
CA ALA A 108 6.21 2.28 5.22
C ALA A 108 7.04 2.79 4.05
N THR A 109 6.76 2.32 2.84
CA THR A 109 7.42 2.85 1.64
C THR A 109 6.92 4.28 1.36
N LEU A 110 7.85 5.22 1.29
CA LEU A 110 7.57 6.62 0.95
C LEU A 110 7.62 6.80 -0.58
N PRO A 111 6.55 7.32 -1.20
CA PRO A 111 6.62 7.77 -2.58
C PRO A 111 7.42 9.07 -2.69
N GLU A 112 8.21 9.22 -3.75
CA GLU A 112 8.86 10.51 -4.04
C GLU A 112 7.80 11.50 -4.55
N ILE A 113 7.75 12.68 -3.92
CA ILE A 113 6.82 13.76 -4.26
C ILE A 113 7.61 14.98 -4.67
N LYS A 114 7.25 15.60 -5.79
CA LYS A 114 7.79 16.88 -6.26
C LYS A 114 6.64 17.83 -6.58
N SER A 115 6.63 18.97 -5.95
CA SER A 115 5.57 20.00 -6.13
C SER A 115 4.15 19.41 -5.93
N GLY A 116 3.96 18.53 -4.95
CA GLY A 116 2.67 17.90 -4.64
C GLY A 116 2.23 16.79 -5.61
N ILE A 117 3.12 16.39 -6.55
CA ILE A 117 2.87 15.35 -7.55
C ILE A 117 3.81 14.18 -7.32
N LEU A 118 3.27 12.97 -7.38
CA LEU A 118 4.04 11.74 -7.27
C LEU A 118 4.86 11.50 -8.54
N THR A 119 6.17 11.27 -8.37
CA THR A 119 7.08 11.01 -9.52
C THR A 119 7.00 9.57 -10.01
N GLY A 120 6.37 8.68 -9.23
CA GLY A 120 6.35 7.24 -9.47
C GLY A 120 7.58 6.51 -8.92
N ARG A 121 8.48 7.23 -8.25
CA ARG A 121 9.64 6.65 -7.56
C ARG A 121 9.36 6.54 -6.06
N ARG A 122 10.15 5.74 -5.37
CA ARG A 122 10.22 5.69 -3.90
C ARG A 122 11.42 6.51 -3.43
N GLN A 123 11.29 7.07 -2.24
CA GLN A 123 12.43 7.65 -1.52
C GLN A 123 13.32 6.54 -0.97
#